data_e1cdf6560a04dd92c39d045bbc6c2aae
#
_entry.id   e1cdf6560a04dd92c39d045bbc6c2aae
#
_cell.length_a   1.000
_cell.length_b   1.000
_cell.length_c   1.000
_cell.angle_alpha   90.00
_cell.angle_beta   90.00
_cell.angle_gamma   90.00
#
_symmetry.space_group_name_H-M   'P 1'
#
loop_
_entity.id
_entity.type
_entity.pdbx_description
1 polymer ?
#
loop_
_entity_poly.entity_id
_entity_poly.type
_entity_poly.pdbx_seq_one_letter_code
_entity_poly.pdbx_strand_id
1 'polypeptide(L)'
;MTNKKLIILFVVLIFVINSCGGANSKHLLGNNSNDIENAITENIKCDQLPTTYSNYNKAISIIKTASFKIKESANTSKSSWINSASYFSCDGNTGYFIFVAKGKEYIHIGVPYSVWSVFKSAESFGSFYNKNIKHKYHLYLNQ
;
A
#
# COMPACT_ATOMS: atom_id res chain seq x y z
N MET A 1 48.34 7.94 42.65
CA MET A 1 49.34 6.96 42.19
C MET A 1 48.92 6.48 40.81
N THR A 2 49.66 6.98 39.85
CA THR A 2 50.30 6.40 38.68
C THR A 2 49.33 5.77 37.63
N ASN A 3 49.07 6.53 36.56
CA ASN A 3 49.76 6.44 35.24
C ASN A 3 49.75 5.06 34.59
N LYS A 4 49.08 4.98 33.43
CA LYS A 4 49.85 4.65 32.23
C LYS A 4 49.01 4.94 30.98
N LYS A 5 49.50 5.95 30.26
CA LYS A 5 49.30 6.16 28.83
C LYS A 5 49.74 4.89 28.07
N LEU A 6 49.01 4.45 27.11
CA LEU A 6 49.59 3.75 26.00
C LEU A 6 48.96 4.26 24.70
N ILE A 7 49.77 5.05 24.07
CA ILE A 7 49.67 5.50 22.67
C ILE A 7 50.09 4.32 21.83
N ILE A 8 49.26 3.89 20.91
CA ILE A 8 49.70 3.13 19.73
C ILE A 8 49.17 3.83 18.51
N LEU A 9 50.15 4.39 17.89
CA LEU A 9 50.26 5.08 16.61
C LEU A 9 50.29 4.08 15.47
N PHE A 10 49.81 4.53 14.30
CA PHE A 10 50.09 4.02 12.94
C PHE A 10 49.43 2.67 12.55
N VAL A 11 48.67 2.65 11.47
CA VAL A 11 49.20 2.67 10.09
C VAL A 11 48.13 3.22 9.12
N VAL A 12 48.48 4.31 8.49
CA VAL A 12 47.88 4.81 7.26
C VAL A 12 48.31 3.86 6.13
N LEU A 13 47.37 3.19 5.50
CA LEU A 13 47.68 2.54 4.22
C LEU A 13 46.77 3.16 3.16
N ILE A 14 47.36 4.10 2.47
CA ILE A 14 46.86 4.70 1.25
C ILE A 14 47.03 3.65 0.14
N PHE A 15 45.94 3.13 -0.40
CA PHE A 15 45.94 2.54 -1.73
C PHE A 15 45.21 3.49 -2.69
N VAL A 16 46.04 4.28 -3.36
CA VAL A 16 45.67 4.95 -4.60
C VAL A 16 45.83 3.92 -5.71
N ILE A 17 44.77 3.49 -6.31
CA ILE A 17 44.80 2.89 -7.63
C ILE A 17 43.90 3.71 -8.55
N ASN A 18 44.57 4.55 -9.30
CA ASN A 18 44.08 5.09 -10.55
C ASN A 18 43.84 3.93 -11.50
N SER A 19 42.64 3.80 -12.02
CA SER A 19 42.41 3.16 -13.30
C SER A 19 41.38 3.97 -14.07
N CYS A 20 41.93 4.70 -15.02
CA CYS A 20 41.23 5.40 -16.07
C CYS A 20 40.69 4.35 -17.06
N GLY A 21 39.45 4.50 -17.50
CA GLY A 21 38.98 3.68 -18.63
C GLY A 21 37.47 3.71 -18.86
N GLY A 22 37.05 4.48 -19.84
CA GLY A 22 35.92 4.10 -20.68
C GLY A 22 34.60 4.78 -20.39
N ALA A 23 34.42 5.97 -20.92
CA ALA A 23 33.12 6.52 -21.27
C ALA A 23 32.37 5.56 -22.21
N ASN A 24 31.16 5.15 -21.83
CA ASN A 24 30.13 4.77 -22.77
C ASN A 24 28.77 5.11 -22.16
N SER A 25 28.38 6.35 -22.35
CA SER A 25 26.97 6.77 -22.29
C SER A 25 26.23 6.07 -23.42
N LYS A 26 25.60 4.96 -23.16
CA LYS A 26 24.51 4.48 -24.01
C LYS A 26 23.19 4.99 -23.39
N HIS A 27 22.77 6.10 -23.92
CA HIS A 27 21.42 6.58 -23.97
C HIS A 27 20.53 5.47 -24.59
N LEU A 28 19.86 4.71 -23.74
CA LEU A 28 18.77 3.86 -24.15
C LEU A 28 17.47 4.52 -23.66
N LEU A 29 16.97 5.41 -24.51
CA LEU A 29 15.55 5.72 -24.59
C LEU A 29 14.87 4.46 -25.13
N GLY A 30 14.50 3.56 -24.24
CA GLY A 30 13.58 2.48 -24.49
C GLY A 30 12.22 2.92 -24.03
N ASN A 31 11.41 3.45 -24.95
CA ASN A 31 9.98 3.60 -24.78
C ASN A 31 9.36 2.19 -24.74
N ASN A 32 9.21 1.65 -23.54
CA ASN A 32 8.36 0.47 -23.34
C ASN A 32 7.45 0.74 -22.15
N SER A 33 6.24 1.15 -22.47
CA SER A 33 5.15 1.29 -21.50
C SER A 33 4.79 -0.03 -20.81
N ASN A 34 5.35 -1.14 -21.26
CA ASN A 34 5.14 -2.49 -20.70
C ASN A 34 6.13 -2.85 -19.58
N ASP A 35 7.25 -2.13 -19.46
CA ASP A 35 8.25 -2.42 -18.43
C ASP A 35 7.86 -1.87 -17.04
N ILE A 36 6.91 -0.91 -17.01
CA ILE A 36 6.40 -0.36 -15.76
C ILE A 36 5.35 -1.29 -15.13
N GLU A 37 4.69 -2.11 -15.90
CA GLU A 37 3.64 -3.01 -15.42
C GLU A 37 4.20 -4.27 -14.72
N ASN A 38 5.42 -4.68 -15.07
CA ASN A 38 6.10 -5.83 -14.47
C ASN A 38 6.93 -5.48 -13.22
N ALA A 39 7.18 -4.21 -12.93
CA ALA A 39 7.93 -3.77 -11.74
C ALA A 39 7.06 -3.62 -10.47
N ILE A 40 5.74 -3.85 -10.53
CA ILE A 40 4.81 -3.66 -9.40
C ILE A 40 4.59 -4.96 -8.61
N THR A 41 5.50 -5.92 -8.69
CA THR A 41 5.43 -7.12 -7.83
C THR A 41 6.24 -6.95 -6.54
N GLU A 42 6.84 -5.80 -6.29
CA GLU A 42 7.39 -5.50 -4.98
C GLU A 42 6.22 -5.21 -4.02
N ASN A 43 6.26 -5.90 -2.90
CA ASN A 43 5.27 -5.84 -1.82
C ASN A 43 5.27 -4.42 -1.21
N ILE A 44 4.54 -3.49 -1.85
CA ILE A 44 4.45 -2.09 -1.42
C ILE A 44 3.95 -2.07 0.02
N LYS A 45 4.69 -1.40 0.90
CA LYS A 45 4.22 -1.17 2.26
C LYS A 45 3.12 -0.12 2.25
N CYS A 46 2.18 -0.24 3.15
CA CYS A 46 1.03 0.65 3.19
C CYS A 46 1.37 2.12 3.48
N ASP A 47 2.51 2.41 4.09
CA ASP A 47 3.04 3.76 4.29
C ASP A 47 3.64 4.39 3.02
N GLN A 48 3.83 3.59 1.98
CA GLN A 48 4.34 4.00 0.66
C GLN A 48 3.22 4.08 -0.40
N LEU A 49 1.97 3.93 0.01
CA LEU A 49 0.86 3.99 -0.91
C LEU A 49 0.72 5.39 -1.53
N PRO A 50 0.32 5.48 -2.81
CA PRO A 50 -0.02 6.76 -3.42
C PRO A 50 -1.14 7.46 -2.65
N THR A 51 -1.06 8.78 -2.55
CA THR A 51 -2.12 9.61 -1.96
C THR A 51 -3.30 9.80 -2.90
N THR A 52 -3.09 9.59 -4.20
CA THR A 52 -4.09 9.75 -5.25
C THR A 52 -3.96 8.65 -6.30
N TYR A 53 -5.03 8.37 -7.01
CA TYR A 53 -5.11 7.29 -8.01
C TYR A 53 -5.76 7.79 -9.30
N SER A 54 -5.31 7.27 -10.44
CA SER A 54 -5.86 7.63 -11.76
C SER A 54 -7.26 7.07 -12.01
N ASN A 55 -7.59 5.93 -11.40
CA ASN A 55 -8.91 5.31 -11.49
C ASN A 55 -9.12 4.32 -10.34
N TYR A 56 -10.38 3.92 -10.13
CA TYR A 56 -10.76 2.99 -9.06
C TYR A 56 -10.13 1.61 -9.19
N ASN A 57 -10.03 1.06 -10.40
CA ASN A 57 -9.46 -0.28 -10.62
C ASN A 57 -7.96 -0.31 -10.25
N LYS A 58 -7.23 0.75 -10.59
CA LYS A 58 -5.81 0.88 -10.21
C LYS A 58 -5.65 0.99 -8.70
N ALA A 59 -6.49 1.79 -8.04
CA ALA A 59 -6.50 1.89 -6.58
C ALA A 59 -6.74 0.52 -5.93
N ILE A 60 -7.78 -0.20 -6.34
CA ILE A 60 -8.14 -1.51 -5.81
C ILE A 60 -7.00 -2.52 -6.00
N SER A 61 -6.39 -2.56 -7.19
CA SER A 61 -5.26 -3.44 -7.49
C SER A 61 -4.09 -3.18 -6.53
N ILE A 62 -3.66 -1.92 -6.38
CA ILE A 62 -2.56 -1.54 -5.51
C ILE A 62 -2.88 -1.87 -4.04
N ILE A 63 -4.07 -1.53 -3.55
CA ILE A 63 -4.47 -1.81 -2.17
C ILE A 63 -4.50 -3.31 -1.88
N LYS A 64 -4.99 -4.13 -2.79
CA LYS A 64 -5.06 -5.59 -2.57
C LYS A 64 -3.68 -6.25 -2.50
N THR A 65 -2.68 -5.72 -3.20
CA THR A 65 -1.32 -6.26 -3.24
C THR A 65 -0.41 -5.73 -2.15
N ALA A 66 -0.69 -4.56 -1.60
CA ALA A 66 0.12 -3.94 -0.56
C ALA A 66 0.07 -4.69 0.79
N SER A 67 1.11 -4.46 1.60
CA SER A 67 1.21 -4.97 2.97
C SER A 67 0.57 -4.01 3.95
N PHE A 68 -0.34 -4.53 4.79
CA PHE A 68 -1.07 -3.78 5.81
C PHE A 68 -0.91 -4.41 7.19
N LYS A 69 -1.02 -3.59 8.22
CA LYS A 69 -1.10 -4.03 9.62
C LYS A 69 -2.38 -4.83 9.89
N ILE A 70 -3.49 -4.38 9.30
CA ILE A 70 -4.78 -5.06 9.36
C ILE A 70 -5.22 -5.39 7.94
N LYS A 71 -5.51 -6.67 7.70
CA LYS A 71 -6.12 -7.17 6.47
C LYS A 71 -7.18 -8.19 6.87
N GLU A 72 -8.43 -7.81 6.75
CA GLU A 72 -9.56 -8.61 7.20
C GLU A 72 -10.64 -8.73 6.12
N SER A 73 -11.44 -9.79 6.20
CA SER A 73 -12.61 -10.00 5.35
C SER A 73 -13.83 -10.31 6.18
N ALA A 74 -15.00 -9.91 5.70
CA ALA A 74 -16.27 -10.24 6.31
C ALA A 74 -16.91 -11.43 5.61
N ASN A 75 -17.56 -12.31 6.37
CA ASN A 75 -18.42 -13.33 5.81
C ASN A 75 -19.76 -12.71 5.40
N THR A 76 -19.91 -12.44 4.11
CA THR A 76 -21.09 -11.79 3.53
C THR A 76 -22.13 -12.76 2.98
N SER A 77 -22.05 -14.05 3.29
CA SER A 77 -22.94 -15.10 2.73
C SER A 77 -24.43 -14.84 2.96
N LYS A 78 -24.77 -14.07 4.01
CA LYS A 78 -26.15 -13.64 4.32
C LYS A 78 -26.62 -12.43 3.51
N SER A 79 -25.74 -11.79 2.73
CA SER A 79 -26.09 -10.61 1.95
C SER A 79 -26.73 -10.99 0.62
N SER A 80 -27.83 -10.32 0.28
CA SER A 80 -28.50 -10.51 -1.00
C SER A 80 -27.76 -9.89 -2.21
N TRP A 81 -26.81 -8.95 -1.97
CA TRP A 81 -26.16 -8.21 -3.03
C TRP A 81 -24.68 -7.85 -2.81
N ILE A 82 -24.16 -7.89 -1.57
CA ILE A 82 -22.74 -7.77 -1.29
C ILE A 82 -22.13 -9.16 -1.30
N ASN A 83 -21.32 -9.45 -2.32
CA ASN A 83 -20.73 -10.77 -2.53
C ASN A 83 -19.49 -11.02 -1.66
N SER A 84 -18.70 -9.98 -1.43
CA SER A 84 -17.55 -10.00 -0.52
C SER A 84 -17.25 -8.61 0.01
N ALA A 85 -16.57 -8.52 1.15
CA ALA A 85 -16.07 -7.26 1.69
C ALA A 85 -14.77 -7.50 2.43
N SER A 86 -13.81 -6.59 2.25
CA SER A 86 -12.48 -6.63 2.87
C SER A 86 -12.08 -5.25 3.39
N TYR A 87 -11.25 -5.25 4.40
CA TYR A 87 -10.74 -4.05 5.05
C TYR A 87 -9.23 -4.10 5.18
N PHE A 88 -8.58 -2.98 4.89
CA PHE A 88 -7.13 -2.84 4.89
C PHE A 88 -6.74 -1.58 5.65
N SER A 89 -5.90 -1.68 6.68
CA SER A 89 -5.49 -0.52 7.48
C SER A 89 -4.00 -0.58 7.81
N CYS A 90 -3.32 0.57 7.68
CA CYS A 90 -1.91 0.74 8.03
C CYS A 90 -1.72 0.95 9.52
N ASP A 91 -2.58 1.73 10.14
CA ASP A 91 -2.47 2.20 11.53
C ASP A 91 -3.36 1.44 12.51
N GLY A 92 -4.41 0.80 12.00
CA GLY A 92 -5.43 0.13 12.80
C GLY A 92 -6.60 1.05 13.20
N ASN A 93 -6.58 2.32 12.82
CA ASN A 93 -7.61 3.30 13.15
C ASN A 93 -8.53 3.57 11.96
N THR A 94 -7.95 3.84 10.80
CA THR A 94 -8.66 4.09 9.55
C THR A 94 -8.11 3.21 8.42
N GLY A 95 -8.91 3.01 7.37
CA GLY A 95 -8.45 2.15 6.28
C GLY A 95 -9.29 2.23 5.03
N TYR A 96 -9.01 1.29 4.14
CA TYR A 96 -9.72 1.06 2.91
C TYR A 96 -10.78 -0.03 3.12
N PHE A 97 -11.98 0.24 2.69
CA PHE A 97 -13.07 -0.73 2.62
C PHE A 97 -13.34 -1.06 1.16
N ILE A 98 -13.11 -2.30 0.76
CA ILE A 98 -13.35 -2.79 -0.61
C ILE A 98 -14.45 -3.85 -0.54
N PHE A 99 -15.44 -3.74 -1.41
CA PHE A 99 -16.48 -4.75 -1.51
C PHE A 99 -16.85 -5.04 -2.96
N VAL A 100 -17.41 -6.23 -3.18
CA VAL A 100 -17.92 -6.69 -4.49
C VAL A 100 -19.45 -6.72 -4.45
N ALA A 101 -20.05 -6.10 -5.45
CA ALA A 101 -21.50 -6.15 -5.66
C ALA A 101 -21.81 -6.20 -7.15
N LYS A 102 -22.70 -7.10 -7.56
CA LYS A 102 -23.09 -7.27 -8.97
C LYS A 102 -21.88 -7.41 -9.92
N GLY A 103 -20.87 -8.16 -9.50
CA GLY A 103 -19.63 -8.39 -10.26
C GLY A 103 -18.69 -7.19 -10.39
N LYS A 104 -18.95 -6.09 -9.67
CA LYS A 104 -18.09 -4.89 -9.66
C LYS A 104 -17.48 -4.68 -8.30
N GLU A 105 -16.23 -4.20 -8.27
CA GLU A 105 -15.54 -3.81 -7.07
C GLU A 105 -15.75 -2.32 -6.77
N TYR A 106 -15.91 -2.01 -5.51
CA TYR A 106 -16.07 -0.65 -4.99
C TYR A 106 -15.08 -0.43 -3.86
N ILE A 107 -14.55 0.79 -3.75
CA ILE A 107 -13.57 1.16 -2.72
C ILE A 107 -13.97 2.44 -2.03
N HIS A 108 -13.78 2.46 -0.72
CA HIS A 108 -13.89 3.63 0.16
C HIS A 108 -12.60 3.79 0.95
N ILE A 109 -12.19 5.04 1.19
CA ILE A 109 -10.98 5.38 1.96
C ILE A 109 -11.34 6.12 3.25
N GLY A 110 -10.49 5.96 4.28
CA GLY A 110 -10.69 6.64 5.55
C GLY A 110 -11.82 6.07 6.39
N VAL A 111 -12.25 4.84 6.10
CA VAL A 111 -13.28 4.16 6.89
C VAL A 111 -12.69 3.79 8.25
N PRO A 112 -13.27 4.25 9.38
CA PRO A 112 -12.80 3.87 10.71
C PRO A 112 -12.90 2.37 10.96
N TYR A 113 -11.93 1.81 11.69
CA TYR A 113 -11.97 0.40 12.07
C TYR A 113 -13.21 0.05 12.89
N SER A 114 -13.71 0.98 13.72
CA SER A 114 -14.97 0.81 14.45
C SER A 114 -16.18 0.60 13.53
N VAL A 115 -16.24 1.32 12.40
CA VAL A 115 -17.29 1.14 11.39
C VAL A 115 -17.16 -0.22 10.72
N TRP A 116 -15.94 -0.65 10.38
CA TRP A 116 -15.67 -1.98 9.84
C TRP A 116 -16.06 -3.09 10.83
N SER A 117 -15.69 -2.94 12.10
CA SER A 117 -15.98 -3.92 13.14
C SER A 117 -17.49 -4.16 13.29
N VAL A 118 -18.30 -3.09 13.28
CA VAL A 118 -19.76 -3.20 13.32
C VAL A 118 -20.32 -3.75 12.01
N PHE A 119 -19.74 -3.37 10.86
CA PHE A 119 -20.14 -3.94 9.57
C PHE A 119 -20.02 -5.46 9.55
N LYS A 120 -18.92 -6.04 10.06
CA LYS A 120 -18.71 -7.51 10.10
C LYS A 120 -19.82 -8.27 10.81
N SER A 121 -20.45 -7.65 11.80
CA SER A 121 -21.53 -8.25 12.61
C SER A 121 -22.92 -7.70 12.28
N ALA A 122 -23.04 -6.89 11.22
CA ALA A 122 -24.31 -6.28 10.86
C ALA A 122 -25.36 -7.34 10.48
N GLU A 123 -26.56 -7.20 10.96
CA GLU A 123 -27.71 -8.04 10.59
C GLU A 123 -28.01 -7.95 9.09
N SER A 124 -27.92 -6.74 8.54
CA SER A 124 -28.06 -6.47 7.11
C SER A 124 -26.86 -5.64 6.60
N PHE A 125 -25.95 -6.29 5.88
CA PHE A 125 -24.78 -5.64 5.27
C PHE A 125 -25.15 -4.49 4.35
N GLY A 126 -26.21 -4.68 3.52
CA GLY A 126 -26.66 -3.68 2.58
C GLY A 126 -27.25 -2.45 3.25
N SER A 127 -28.08 -2.64 4.27
CA SER A 127 -28.65 -1.54 5.06
C SER A 127 -27.57 -0.79 5.82
N PHE A 128 -26.63 -1.51 6.43
CA PHE A 128 -25.50 -0.91 7.13
C PHE A 128 -24.64 -0.08 6.20
N TYR A 129 -24.26 -0.62 5.03
CA TYR A 129 -23.47 0.07 4.02
C TYR A 129 -24.16 1.37 3.59
N ASN A 130 -25.43 1.32 3.24
CA ASN A 130 -26.17 2.50 2.79
C ASN A 130 -26.24 3.59 3.86
N LYS A 131 -26.40 3.22 5.14
CA LYS A 131 -26.53 4.18 6.25
C LYS A 131 -25.18 4.72 6.74
N ASN A 132 -24.13 3.90 6.76
CA ASN A 132 -22.92 4.20 7.50
C ASN A 132 -21.68 4.41 6.63
N ILE A 133 -21.65 3.93 5.39
CA ILE A 133 -20.46 3.98 4.53
C ILE A 133 -20.73 4.78 3.25
N LYS A 134 -21.78 4.46 2.53
CA LYS A 134 -22.12 5.10 1.27
C LYS A 134 -22.25 6.61 1.47
N HIS A 135 -21.64 7.38 0.58
CA HIS A 135 -21.60 8.86 0.58
C HIS A 135 -20.87 9.52 1.78
N LYS A 136 -20.26 8.73 2.69
CA LYS A 136 -19.46 9.29 3.78
C LYS A 136 -17.96 9.19 3.56
N TYR A 137 -17.53 8.16 2.88
CA TYR A 137 -16.11 7.86 2.65
C TYR A 137 -15.87 7.73 1.16
N HIS A 138 -15.08 8.64 0.58
CA HIS A 138 -14.85 8.68 -0.86
C HIS A 138 -13.37 8.58 -1.17
N LEU A 139 -13.02 7.80 -2.18
CA LEU A 139 -11.73 7.86 -2.82
C LEU A 139 -11.81 8.95 -3.92
N TYR A 140 -11.01 9.99 -3.76
CA TYR A 140 -10.85 11.02 -4.79
C TYR A 140 -9.79 10.58 -5.80
N LEU A 141 -10.11 10.71 -7.07
CA LEU A 141 -9.19 10.41 -8.17
C LEU A 141 -8.50 11.69 -8.63
N ASN A 142 -7.31 11.52 -9.25
CA ASN A 142 -6.67 12.62 -9.97
C ASN A 142 -7.57 13.02 -11.13
N GLN A 143 -7.80 14.32 -11.29
CA GLN A 143 -8.39 14.89 -12.49
C GLN A 143 -7.33 15.15 -13.54
#